data_9fbb01cb906ce7045e93f81515f951f4
#
_entry.id   9fbb01cb906ce7045e93f81515f951f4
#
_cell.length_a   1.000
_cell.length_b   1.000
_cell.length_c   1.000
_cell.angle_alpha   90.00
_cell.angle_beta   90.00
_cell.angle_gamma   90.00
#
_symmetry.space_group_name_H-M   'P 1'
#
loop_
_entity.id
_entity.type
_entity.pdbx_description
1 polymer ?
#
loop_
_entity_poly.entity_id
_entity_poly.type
_entity_poly.pdbx_seq_one_letter_code
_entity_poly.pdbx_strand_id
1 'polypeptide(L)'
;MPLDKPTLVAEVKKRGLKSVSAVLRELGTAEDEKSKAGLASMLKGLWGAEYIDQRDARFVNDRVHANIQKDGTYSVVPRTYGGVTTADELIRIGEVAKKYNVPMVKYTGGQRIDLLGIKKDDLPKVWADLGMPSGYAYTKALRTVKTCVGSEFCRYGTNDSTALGIALEKKYQGFEFPAKVKLGVSGCPRNCAESTVKDVGVVATEGGEWEILVGGAAGAHVRKTDVLCRVKTQAEAIAVIGRFLIYYRDNAKWLERTYDFVPRMGIEKVRDVIVNDSLGLGEHFDTEVEKTAAAYVDPWLERDKPVYPGQFAAARSIALPVLSS
;
A
#
# COMPACT_ATOMS: atom_id res chain seq x y z
N MET A 1 23.25 -3.23 4.28
CA MET A 1 23.68 -3.88 3.03
C MET A 1 24.83 -3.10 2.41
N PRO A 2 25.92 -3.75 1.97
CA PRO A 2 27.04 -3.07 1.34
C PRO A 2 26.75 -2.56 -0.08
N LEU A 3 25.72 -3.13 -0.73
CA LEU A 3 25.31 -2.76 -2.09
C LEU A 3 24.21 -1.68 -2.05
N ASP A 4 24.20 -0.79 -3.04
CA ASP A 4 23.07 0.06 -3.30
C ASP A 4 21.86 -0.76 -3.79
N LYS A 5 20.67 -0.17 -3.74
CA LYS A 5 19.45 -0.92 -4.03
C LYS A 5 19.36 -1.43 -5.48
N PRO A 6 19.67 -0.65 -6.53
CA PRO A 6 19.63 -1.15 -7.90
C PRO A 6 20.57 -2.35 -8.12
N THR A 7 21.79 -2.26 -7.64
CA THR A 7 22.78 -3.35 -7.73
C THR A 7 22.33 -4.57 -6.93
N LEU A 8 21.78 -4.37 -5.72
CA LEU A 8 21.24 -5.44 -4.89
C LEU A 8 20.08 -6.16 -5.60
N VAL A 9 19.14 -5.44 -6.21
CA VAL A 9 18.02 -6.03 -6.95
C VAL A 9 18.54 -6.85 -8.14
N ALA A 10 19.51 -6.34 -8.89
CA ALA A 10 20.09 -7.04 -10.01
C ALA A 10 20.77 -8.36 -9.58
N GLU A 11 21.59 -8.32 -8.53
CA GLU A 11 22.26 -9.52 -7.99
C GLU A 11 21.28 -10.53 -7.40
N VAL A 12 20.23 -10.07 -6.70
CA VAL A 12 19.17 -10.93 -6.16
C VAL A 12 18.43 -11.67 -7.29
N LYS A 13 18.07 -10.96 -8.36
CA LYS A 13 17.44 -11.58 -9.54
C LYS A 13 18.37 -12.55 -10.25
N LYS A 14 19.61 -12.15 -10.51
CA LYS A 14 20.64 -12.96 -11.18
C LYS A 14 20.91 -14.28 -10.46
N ARG A 15 20.96 -14.27 -9.12
CA ARG A 15 21.24 -15.45 -8.30
C ARG A 15 20.00 -16.21 -7.85
N GLY A 16 18.81 -15.72 -8.16
CA GLY A 16 17.53 -16.33 -7.75
C GLY A 16 17.32 -16.36 -6.23
N LEU A 17 17.80 -15.35 -5.49
CA LEU A 17 17.73 -15.33 -4.03
C LEU A 17 16.33 -14.94 -3.57
N LYS A 18 15.56 -15.90 -3.05
CA LYS A 18 14.14 -15.75 -2.73
C LYS A 18 13.85 -15.55 -1.24
N SER A 19 14.85 -15.60 -0.37
CA SER A 19 14.70 -15.43 1.08
C SER A 19 15.69 -14.42 1.64
N VAL A 20 15.33 -13.79 2.77
CA VAL A 20 16.19 -12.81 3.44
C VAL A 20 17.51 -13.43 3.89
N SER A 21 17.46 -14.63 4.45
CA SER A 21 18.69 -15.34 4.89
C SER A 21 19.63 -15.66 3.73
N ALA A 22 19.10 -16.02 2.56
CA ALA A 22 19.92 -16.24 1.37
C ALA A 22 20.61 -14.95 0.91
N VAL A 23 19.86 -13.83 0.89
CA VAL A 23 20.44 -12.53 0.52
C VAL A 23 21.52 -12.09 1.51
N LEU A 24 21.26 -12.21 2.82
CA LEU A 24 22.24 -11.82 3.84
C LEU A 24 23.49 -12.69 3.79
N ARG A 25 23.34 -13.98 3.58
CA ARG A 25 24.48 -14.91 3.46
C ARG A 25 25.36 -14.61 2.25
N GLU A 26 24.78 -14.28 1.11
CA GLU A 26 25.51 -14.17 -0.16
C GLU A 26 25.92 -12.74 -0.52
N LEU A 27 25.15 -11.76 -0.07
CA LEU A 27 25.34 -10.35 -0.44
C LEU A 27 25.43 -9.41 0.76
N GLY A 28 25.18 -9.91 1.97
CA GLY A 28 25.16 -9.12 3.20
C GLY A 28 26.45 -9.23 4.01
N THR A 29 26.40 -8.67 5.20
CA THR A 29 27.37 -8.85 6.27
C THR A 29 26.67 -9.44 7.49
N ALA A 30 27.39 -10.11 8.37
CA ALA A 30 26.85 -10.76 9.56
C ALA A 30 26.10 -9.80 10.51
N GLU A 31 26.35 -8.49 10.41
CA GLU A 31 25.77 -7.45 11.29
C GLU A 31 24.55 -6.73 10.68
N ASP A 32 24.01 -7.20 9.57
CA ASP A 32 23.00 -6.46 8.79
C ASP A 32 21.55 -6.70 9.21
N GLU A 33 21.35 -6.96 10.51
CA GLU A 33 20.01 -7.13 11.14
C GLU A 33 19.05 -5.98 10.81
N LYS A 34 19.57 -4.75 10.71
CA LYS A 34 18.79 -3.55 10.40
C LYS A 34 18.18 -3.58 8.99
N SER A 35 18.78 -4.35 8.09
CA SER A 35 18.30 -4.47 6.70
C SER A 35 17.18 -5.50 6.52
N LYS A 36 16.94 -6.39 7.47
CA LYS A 36 16.00 -7.52 7.35
C LYS A 36 14.61 -7.09 6.89
N ALA A 37 14.02 -6.11 7.56
CA ALA A 37 12.67 -5.66 7.21
C ALA A 37 12.60 -5.04 5.80
N GLY A 38 13.62 -4.32 5.38
CA GLY A 38 13.74 -3.76 4.05
C GLY A 38 13.91 -4.84 2.97
N LEU A 39 14.77 -5.82 3.26
CA LEU A 39 14.99 -6.97 2.38
C LEU A 39 13.72 -7.81 2.21
N ALA A 40 13.02 -8.13 3.29
CA ALA A 40 11.78 -8.89 3.24
C ALA A 40 10.73 -8.20 2.36
N SER A 41 10.54 -6.88 2.54
CA SER A 41 9.62 -6.10 1.71
C SER A 41 10.03 -6.05 0.24
N MET A 42 11.32 -5.90 -0.04
CA MET A 42 11.88 -5.91 -1.40
C MET A 42 11.68 -7.27 -2.07
N LEU A 43 12.05 -8.35 -1.39
CA LEU A 43 11.96 -9.72 -1.92
C LEU A 43 10.52 -10.13 -2.21
N LYS A 44 9.58 -9.78 -1.31
CA LYS A 44 8.15 -10.04 -1.54
C LYS A 44 7.64 -9.30 -2.77
N GLY A 45 8.07 -8.05 -2.96
CA GLY A 45 7.77 -7.29 -4.17
C GLY A 45 8.39 -7.89 -5.44
N LEU A 46 9.63 -8.41 -5.38
CA LEU A 46 10.33 -8.96 -6.53
C LEU A 46 9.84 -10.36 -6.94
N TRP A 47 9.52 -11.19 -5.96
CA TRP A 47 9.26 -12.62 -6.19
C TRP A 47 7.77 -12.99 -6.08
N GLY A 48 6.92 -12.11 -5.51
CA GLY A 48 5.50 -12.39 -5.36
C GLY A 48 5.26 -13.71 -4.61
N ALA A 49 4.53 -14.63 -5.24
CA ALA A 49 4.24 -15.96 -4.69
C ALA A 49 5.48 -16.87 -4.52
N GLU A 50 6.59 -16.56 -5.21
CA GLU A 50 7.83 -17.33 -5.08
C GLU A 50 8.71 -16.87 -3.90
N TYR A 51 8.35 -15.78 -3.23
CA TYR A 51 9.06 -15.30 -2.04
C TYR A 51 8.97 -16.33 -0.91
N ILE A 52 10.11 -16.73 -0.38
CA ILE A 52 10.20 -17.62 0.78
C ILE A 52 10.16 -16.75 2.03
N ASP A 53 9.01 -16.68 2.67
CA ASP A 53 8.83 -15.89 3.88
C ASP A 53 9.56 -16.49 5.08
N GLN A 54 10.37 -15.68 5.72
CA GLN A 54 11.12 -16.04 6.91
C GLN A 54 10.74 -15.09 8.04
N ARG A 55 9.99 -15.61 8.96
CA ARG A 55 9.45 -14.86 10.08
C ARG A 55 10.51 -14.15 10.92
N ASP A 56 11.60 -14.82 11.21
CA ASP A 56 12.70 -14.29 12.00
C ASP A 56 13.49 -13.20 11.25
N ALA A 57 13.33 -13.15 9.95
CA ALA A 57 14.01 -12.20 9.08
C ALA A 57 13.18 -10.96 8.76
N ARG A 58 11.90 -10.93 9.04
CA ARG A 58 11.05 -9.75 8.83
C ARG A 58 10.48 -9.23 10.14
N PHE A 59 10.24 -7.93 10.18
CA PHE A 59 9.50 -7.34 11.27
C PHE A 59 8.03 -7.75 11.18
N VAL A 60 7.61 -8.65 12.05
CA VAL A 60 6.22 -9.07 12.17
C VAL A 60 5.50 -8.07 13.06
N ASN A 61 4.67 -7.26 12.48
CA ASN A 61 3.70 -6.46 13.20
C ASN A 61 2.30 -6.75 12.67
N ASP A 62 1.31 -6.56 13.52
CA ASP A 62 -0.08 -6.78 13.17
C ASP A 62 -0.67 -5.65 12.29
N ARG A 63 0.16 -4.71 11.78
CA ARG A 63 -0.32 -3.55 11.04
C ARG A 63 -1.01 -3.87 9.72
N VAL A 64 -0.73 -5.03 9.15
CA VAL A 64 -1.46 -5.52 7.98
C VAL A 64 -2.90 -5.87 8.37
N HIS A 65 -3.06 -6.49 9.53
CA HIS A 65 -4.33 -6.93 10.08
C HIS A 65 -4.99 -5.81 10.89
N ALA A 66 -4.21 -5.16 11.77
CA ALA A 66 -4.66 -4.11 12.64
C ALA A 66 -3.48 -3.22 13.08
N ASN A 67 -3.76 -2.00 13.51
CA ASN A 67 -2.74 -1.09 14.01
C ASN A 67 -2.72 -1.08 15.54
N ILE A 68 -1.55 -1.29 16.13
CA ILE A 68 -1.35 -1.18 17.58
C ILE A 68 -1.53 0.28 18.01
N GLN A 69 -2.33 0.51 19.03
CA GLN A 69 -2.58 1.80 19.66
C GLN A 69 -1.73 1.96 20.93
N LYS A 70 -1.63 3.19 21.43
CA LYS A 70 -0.74 3.50 22.58
C LYS A 70 -1.12 2.79 23.88
N ASP A 71 -2.38 2.38 24.03
CA ASP A 71 -2.91 1.65 25.19
C ASP A 71 -2.83 0.13 25.05
N GLY A 72 -2.18 -0.37 23.97
CA GLY A 72 -2.04 -1.79 23.67
C GLY A 72 -3.25 -2.42 22.99
N THR A 73 -4.31 -1.65 22.73
CA THR A 73 -5.42 -2.08 21.89
C THR A 73 -5.10 -1.92 20.42
N TYR A 74 -6.03 -2.29 19.56
CA TYR A 74 -5.85 -2.27 18.11
C TYR A 74 -6.94 -1.48 17.41
N SER A 75 -6.59 -0.88 16.28
CA SER A 75 -7.56 -0.33 15.35
C SER A 75 -7.70 -1.25 14.13
N VAL A 76 -8.95 -1.54 13.75
CA VAL A 76 -9.31 -2.36 12.59
C VAL A 76 -9.92 -1.45 11.53
N VAL A 77 -9.37 -1.51 10.33
CA VAL A 77 -9.83 -0.72 9.17
C VAL A 77 -10.24 -1.68 8.06
N PRO A 78 -11.53 -2.00 7.93
CA PRO A 78 -12.02 -2.78 6.80
C PRO A 78 -11.84 -2.00 5.50
N ARG A 79 -11.69 -2.73 4.39
CA ARG A 79 -11.50 -2.13 3.09
C ARG A 79 -12.84 -1.68 2.49
N THR A 80 -12.88 -0.42 2.12
CA THR A 80 -13.96 0.19 1.35
C THR A 80 -13.35 0.73 0.06
N TYR A 81 -13.50 -0.04 -1.04
CA TYR A 81 -12.86 0.28 -2.31
C TYR A 81 -13.32 1.64 -2.84
N GLY A 82 -12.37 2.53 -3.11
CA GLY A 82 -12.66 3.88 -3.58
C GLY A 82 -13.44 4.74 -2.56
N GLY A 83 -13.51 4.32 -1.30
CA GLY A 83 -14.33 4.96 -0.27
C GLY A 83 -15.83 4.65 -0.39
N VAL A 84 -16.21 3.69 -1.23
CA VAL A 84 -17.61 3.25 -1.43
C VAL A 84 -17.90 2.06 -0.53
N THR A 85 -19.07 2.04 0.08
CA THR A 85 -19.59 0.95 0.90
C THR A 85 -21.09 0.75 0.66
N THR A 86 -21.63 -0.35 1.13
CA THR A 86 -23.06 -0.67 1.01
C THR A 86 -23.77 -0.47 2.34
N ALA A 87 -25.11 -0.40 2.30
CA ALA A 87 -25.92 -0.35 3.52
C ALA A 87 -25.67 -1.58 4.41
N ASP A 88 -25.57 -2.77 3.81
CA ASP A 88 -25.32 -4.02 4.55
C ASP A 88 -23.94 -4.04 5.21
N GLU A 89 -22.89 -3.52 4.54
CA GLU A 89 -21.57 -3.39 5.14
C GLU A 89 -21.58 -2.40 6.31
N LEU A 90 -22.29 -1.27 6.20
CA LEU A 90 -22.42 -0.30 7.29
C LEU A 90 -23.16 -0.90 8.49
N ILE A 91 -24.24 -1.64 8.27
CA ILE A 91 -25.00 -2.35 9.31
C ILE A 91 -24.07 -3.35 10.00
N ARG A 92 -23.36 -4.17 9.23
CA ARG A 92 -22.42 -5.17 9.74
C ARG A 92 -21.28 -4.54 10.56
N ILE A 93 -20.69 -3.45 10.10
CA ILE A 93 -19.69 -2.70 10.87
C ILE A 93 -20.28 -2.23 12.20
N GLY A 94 -21.50 -1.70 12.20
CA GLY A 94 -22.20 -1.25 13.40
C GLY A 94 -22.48 -2.40 14.38
N GLU A 95 -22.95 -3.55 13.89
CA GLU A 95 -23.20 -4.74 14.69
C GLU A 95 -21.93 -5.30 15.32
N VAL A 96 -20.86 -5.40 14.53
CA VAL A 96 -19.53 -5.83 15.01
C VAL A 96 -19.01 -4.86 16.08
N ALA A 97 -19.13 -3.56 15.85
CA ALA A 97 -18.72 -2.56 16.83
C ALA A 97 -19.48 -2.70 18.15
N LYS A 98 -20.77 -2.97 18.12
CA LYS A 98 -21.59 -3.24 19.31
C LYS A 98 -21.18 -4.56 19.99
N LYS A 99 -21.04 -5.66 19.24
CA LYS A 99 -20.71 -6.98 19.74
C LYS A 99 -19.39 -7.00 20.53
N TYR A 100 -18.38 -6.27 20.05
CA TYR A 100 -17.05 -6.21 20.67
C TYR A 100 -16.84 -4.98 21.56
N ASN A 101 -17.90 -4.23 21.86
CA ASN A 101 -17.84 -3.03 22.69
C ASN A 101 -16.74 -2.06 22.22
N VAL A 102 -16.67 -1.83 20.90
CA VAL A 102 -15.69 -0.92 20.28
C VAL A 102 -15.95 0.51 20.79
N PRO A 103 -15.01 1.11 21.53
CA PRO A 103 -15.26 2.40 22.19
C PRO A 103 -15.39 3.56 21.21
N MET A 104 -14.84 3.45 20.01
CA MET A 104 -14.93 4.50 18.98
C MET A 104 -14.91 3.92 17.59
N VAL A 105 -15.88 4.32 16.77
CA VAL A 105 -15.89 4.13 15.31
C VAL A 105 -15.71 5.49 14.66
N LYS A 106 -14.71 5.62 13.77
CA LYS A 106 -14.31 6.92 13.22
C LYS A 106 -14.19 6.88 11.70
N TYR A 107 -14.81 7.86 11.04
CA TYR A 107 -14.48 8.17 9.65
C TYR A 107 -13.11 8.84 9.58
N THR A 108 -12.22 8.33 8.74
CA THR A 108 -10.88 8.89 8.56
C THR A 108 -10.82 9.81 7.34
N GLY A 109 -9.83 10.70 7.29
CA GLY A 109 -9.61 11.58 6.14
C GLY A 109 -9.27 10.84 4.83
N GLY A 110 -9.01 9.54 4.88
CA GLY A 110 -8.78 8.66 3.71
C GLY A 110 -10.03 7.93 3.25
N GLN A 111 -11.23 8.37 3.62
CA GLN A 111 -12.50 7.71 3.27
C GLN A 111 -12.56 6.25 3.76
N ARG A 112 -12.13 6.01 4.99
CA ARG A 112 -12.17 4.70 5.64
C ARG A 112 -12.86 4.81 6.98
N ILE A 113 -13.47 3.71 7.41
CA ILE A 113 -14.02 3.55 8.74
C ILE A 113 -12.96 2.84 9.58
N ASP A 114 -12.68 3.35 10.77
CA ASP A 114 -11.69 2.82 11.70
C ASP A 114 -12.38 2.43 13.01
N LEU A 115 -12.27 1.17 13.41
CA LEU A 115 -12.79 0.63 14.65
C LEU A 115 -11.65 0.63 15.67
N LEU A 116 -11.70 1.51 16.66
CA LEU A 116 -10.64 1.80 17.61
C LEU A 116 -10.90 1.09 18.95
N GLY A 117 -9.85 0.61 19.60
CA GLY A 117 -9.92 0.04 20.95
C GLY A 117 -10.23 -1.46 21.01
N ILE A 118 -9.95 -2.21 19.94
CA ILE A 118 -10.18 -3.66 19.89
C ILE A 118 -9.05 -4.39 20.60
N LYS A 119 -9.39 -5.40 21.41
CA LYS A 119 -8.42 -6.27 22.09
C LYS A 119 -7.76 -7.21 21.07
N LYS A 120 -6.50 -7.56 21.29
CA LYS A 120 -5.74 -8.43 20.38
C LYS A 120 -6.42 -9.79 20.18
N ASP A 121 -6.92 -10.40 21.24
CA ASP A 121 -7.55 -11.72 21.20
C ASP A 121 -8.88 -11.74 20.43
N ASP A 122 -9.49 -10.59 20.24
CA ASP A 122 -10.74 -10.45 19.50
C ASP A 122 -10.51 -10.20 18.00
N LEU A 123 -9.29 -9.85 17.57
CA LEU A 123 -9.01 -9.52 16.17
C LEU A 123 -9.46 -10.59 15.16
N PRO A 124 -9.15 -11.89 15.35
CA PRO A 124 -9.60 -12.92 14.40
C PRO A 124 -11.13 -13.00 14.30
N LYS A 125 -11.82 -12.86 15.43
CA LYS A 125 -13.28 -12.90 15.50
C LYS A 125 -13.91 -11.67 14.86
N VAL A 126 -13.37 -10.48 15.15
CA VAL A 126 -13.81 -9.21 14.57
C VAL A 126 -13.74 -9.27 13.05
N TRP A 127 -12.63 -9.75 12.49
CA TRP A 127 -12.48 -9.88 11.06
C TRP A 127 -13.38 -10.96 10.45
N ALA A 128 -13.58 -12.07 11.15
CA ALA A 128 -14.52 -13.11 10.73
C ALA A 128 -15.95 -12.58 10.64
N ASP A 129 -16.38 -11.82 11.65
CA ASP A 129 -17.73 -11.23 11.69
C ASP A 129 -17.90 -10.08 10.68
N LEU A 130 -16.85 -9.30 10.44
CA LEU A 130 -16.86 -8.26 9.40
C LEU A 130 -17.01 -8.86 8.00
N GLY A 131 -16.35 -9.98 7.72
CA GLY A 131 -16.34 -10.59 6.40
C GLY A 131 -15.84 -9.66 5.29
N MET A 132 -15.05 -8.65 5.64
CA MET A 132 -14.49 -7.63 4.74
C MET A 132 -12.96 -7.76 4.67
N PRO A 133 -12.34 -7.46 3.51
CA PRO A 133 -10.89 -7.48 3.39
C PRO A 133 -10.21 -6.43 4.28
N SER A 134 -8.92 -6.66 4.60
CA SER A 134 -8.10 -5.67 5.30
C SER A 134 -7.86 -4.43 4.45
N GLY A 135 -8.04 -3.25 5.05
CA GLY A 135 -7.74 -1.96 4.44
C GLY A 135 -6.25 -1.60 4.40
N TYR A 136 -5.34 -2.51 4.82
CA TYR A 136 -3.89 -2.27 4.85
C TYR A 136 -3.51 -0.95 5.55
N ALA A 137 -4.24 -0.60 6.59
CA ALA A 137 -3.98 0.61 7.34
C ALA A 137 -2.58 0.55 8.00
N TYR A 138 -1.88 1.67 7.95
CA TYR A 138 -0.58 1.86 8.62
C TYR A 138 0.58 0.97 8.11
N THR A 139 0.44 0.38 6.94
CA THR A 139 1.49 -0.44 6.29
C THR A 139 2.25 0.34 5.22
N LYS A 140 3.32 -0.27 4.70
CA LYS A 140 4.06 0.19 3.52
C LYS A 140 3.44 -0.39 2.24
N ALA A 141 2.16 -0.13 2.05
CA ALA A 141 1.35 -0.64 0.95
C ALA A 141 0.44 0.47 0.41
N LEU A 142 -0.32 0.12 -0.63
CA LEU A 142 -1.39 0.99 -1.10
C LEU A 142 -2.47 1.12 -0.02
N ARG A 143 -2.78 2.37 0.31
CA ARG A 143 -3.95 2.73 1.14
C ARG A 143 -5.20 2.74 0.27
N THR A 144 -6.35 3.02 0.88
CA THR A 144 -7.57 3.28 0.12
C THR A 144 -7.35 4.38 -0.92
N VAL A 145 -7.85 4.18 -2.12
CA VAL A 145 -7.87 5.21 -3.16
C VAL A 145 -9.01 6.17 -2.84
N LYS A 146 -8.69 7.43 -2.54
CA LYS A 146 -9.69 8.47 -2.29
C LYS A 146 -10.36 8.88 -3.60
N THR A 147 -11.69 8.85 -3.68
CA THR A 147 -12.44 9.29 -4.86
C THR A 147 -13.37 10.47 -4.53
N CYS A 148 -13.78 11.20 -5.53
CA CYS A 148 -15.00 12.01 -5.46
C CYS A 148 -16.15 11.22 -6.12
N VAL A 149 -17.37 11.74 -6.06
CA VAL A 149 -18.54 11.03 -6.59
C VAL A 149 -18.58 10.92 -8.12
N GLY A 150 -17.70 11.63 -8.83
CA GLY A 150 -17.53 11.52 -10.28
C GLY A 150 -18.74 11.95 -11.11
N SER A 151 -18.71 11.59 -12.39
CA SER A 151 -19.75 11.96 -13.36
C SER A 151 -21.09 11.29 -13.10
N GLU A 152 -21.11 10.23 -12.32
CA GLU A 152 -22.33 9.48 -12.05
C GLU A 152 -23.35 10.31 -11.22
N PHE A 153 -22.86 11.05 -10.21
CA PHE A 153 -23.72 11.83 -9.30
C PHE A 153 -23.38 13.33 -9.25
N CYS A 154 -22.23 13.75 -9.79
CA CYS A 154 -21.82 15.14 -9.74
C CYS A 154 -22.04 15.85 -11.07
N ARG A 155 -22.86 16.92 -11.07
CA ARG A 155 -23.11 17.74 -12.29
C ARG A 155 -21.86 18.34 -12.95
N TYR A 156 -20.75 18.41 -12.22
CA TYR A 156 -19.47 18.92 -12.71
C TYR A 156 -18.47 17.81 -13.10
N GLY A 157 -18.85 16.56 -12.81
CA GLY A 157 -18.00 15.41 -13.14
C GLY A 157 -17.92 15.24 -14.66
N THR A 158 -16.70 15.20 -15.18
CA THR A 158 -16.43 14.86 -16.58
C THR A 158 -16.25 13.36 -16.77
N ASN A 159 -15.69 12.70 -15.75
CA ASN A 159 -15.38 11.26 -15.80
C ASN A 159 -15.78 10.56 -14.51
N ASP A 160 -15.99 9.25 -14.60
CA ASP A 160 -16.29 8.40 -13.45
C ASP A 160 -15.03 8.10 -12.62
N SER A 161 -14.81 8.94 -11.62
CA SER A 161 -13.69 8.79 -10.68
C SER A 161 -13.89 7.65 -9.71
N THR A 162 -15.12 7.27 -9.42
CA THR A 162 -15.45 6.17 -8.50
C THR A 162 -15.04 4.83 -9.12
N ALA A 163 -15.48 4.57 -10.36
CA ALA A 163 -15.11 3.33 -11.06
C ALA A 163 -13.60 3.21 -11.24
N LEU A 164 -12.91 4.27 -11.68
CA LEU A 164 -11.45 4.24 -11.82
C LEU A 164 -10.76 4.02 -10.47
N GLY A 165 -11.20 4.70 -9.41
CA GLY A 165 -10.60 4.56 -8.08
C GLY A 165 -10.75 3.15 -7.53
N ILE A 166 -11.91 2.54 -7.68
CA ILE A 166 -12.18 1.13 -7.29
C ILE A 166 -11.29 0.18 -8.10
N ALA A 167 -11.18 0.38 -9.42
CA ALA A 167 -10.35 -0.46 -10.29
C ALA A 167 -8.86 -0.39 -9.89
N LEU A 168 -8.33 0.82 -9.65
CA LEU A 168 -6.96 1.03 -9.18
C LEU A 168 -6.72 0.35 -7.83
N GLU A 169 -7.65 0.50 -6.88
CA GLU A 169 -7.49 -0.09 -5.57
C GLU A 169 -7.53 -1.62 -5.62
N LYS A 170 -8.45 -2.22 -6.38
CA LYS A 170 -8.52 -3.66 -6.59
C LYS A 170 -7.28 -4.21 -7.28
N LYS A 171 -6.73 -3.48 -8.26
CA LYS A 171 -5.54 -3.92 -9.01
C LYS A 171 -4.27 -3.91 -8.17
N TYR A 172 -4.10 -2.89 -7.31
CA TYR A 172 -2.85 -2.65 -6.59
C TYR A 172 -2.93 -2.92 -5.08
N GLN A 173 -4.04 -3.44 -4.58
CA GLN A 173 -4.14 -3.82 -3.16
C GLN A 173 -3.08 -4.86 -2.79
N GLY A 174 -2.51 -4.71 -1.61
CA GLY A 174 -1.48 -5.63 -1.14
C GLY A 174 -0.08 -5.43 -1.76
N PHE A 175 0.08 -4.56 -2.74
CA PHE A 175 1.41 -4.21 -3.24
C PHE A 175 2.25 -3.59 -2.13
N GLU A 176 3.43 -4.14 -1.91
CA GLU A 176 4.37 -3.62 -0.93
C GLU A 176 5.35 -2.63 -1.58
N PHE A 177 5.54 -1.52 -0.88
CA PHE A 177 6.39 -0.41 -1.31
C PHE A 177 7.43 -0.09 -0.24
N PRO A 178 8.51 0.66 -0.58
CA PRO A 178 9.44 1.18 0.41
C PRO A 178 8.80 2.04 1.50
N ALA A 179 7.69 2.73 1.16
CA ALA A 179 6.88 3.51 2.09
C ALA A 179 5.40 3.42 1.72
N LYS A 180 4.51 3.96 2.56
CA LYS A 180 3.07 4.00 2.25
C LYS A 180 2.79 4.78 0.97
N VAL A 181 1.82 4.33 0.19
CA VAL A 181 1.35 5.00 -1.03
C VAL A 181 -0.12 5.36 -0.87
N LYS A 182 -0.48 6.59 -1.22
CA LYS A 182 -1.85 7.11 -1.22
C LYS A 182 -2.21 7.54 -2.62
N LEU A 183 -3.37 7.11 -3.10
CA LEU A 183 -3.93 7.54 -4.37
C LEU A 183 -5.15 8.43 -4.16
N GLY A 184 -5.44 9.25 -5.16
CA GLY A 184 -6.67 10.02 -5.24
C GLY A 184 -7.12 10.19 -6.68
N VAL A 185 -8.42 10.05 -6.92
CA VAL A 185 -9.03 10.18 -8.25
C VAL A 185 -10.15 11.22 -8.19
N SER A 186 -10.00 12.28 -8.94
CA SER A 186 -10.97 13.37 -9.07
C SER A 186 -11.60 13.37 -10.44
N GLY A 187 -12.93 13.35 -10.51
CA GLY A 187 -13.69 13.26 -11.76
C GLY A 187 -13.80 14.57 -12.56
N CYS A 188 -13.13 15.65 -12.15
CA CYS A 188 -13.04 16.92 -12.86
C CYS A 188 -11.91 17.79 -12.27
N PRO A 189 -11.55 18.92 -12.93
CA PRO A 189 -10.47 19.82 -12.48
C PRO A 189 -10.67 20.45 -11.10
N ARG A 190 -11.86 20.36 -10.51
CA ARG A 190 -12.13 20.84 -9.12
C ARG A 190 -11.36 20.08 -8.04
N ASN A 191 -10.82 18.90 -8.38
CA ASN A 191 -9.90 18.15 -7.54
C ASN A 191 -10.43 17.80 -6.11
N CYS A 192 -11.71 17.47 -6.00
CA CYS A 192 -12.37 17.21 -4.69
C CYS A 192 -11.76 16.03 -3.91
N ALA A 193 -11.11 15.06 -4.58
CA ALA A 193 -10.38 13.98 -3.92
C ALA A 193 -8.96 14.39 -3.48
N GLU A 194 -8.57 15.65 -3.65
CA GLU A 194 -7.23 16.17 -3.33
C GLU A 194 -6.11 15.41 -4.05
N SER A 195 -6.37 15.02 -5.30
CA SER A 195 -5.45 14.20 -6.10
C SER A 195 -4.09 14.87 -6.28
N THR A 196 -4.04 16.20 -6.38
CA THR A 196 -2.82 17.00 -6.57
C THR A 196 -1.85 17.00 -5.39
N VAL A 197 -2.20 16.36 -4.26
CA VAL A 197 -1.35 16.22 -3.08
C VAL A 197 -1.30 14.75 -2.59
N LYS A 198 -1.42 13.82 -3.50
CA LYS A 198 -1.29 12.37 -3.23
C LYS A 198 0.03 11.84 -3.81
N ASP A 199 0.44 10.67 -3.35
CA ASP A 199 1.61 9.98 -3.92
C ASP A 199 1.43 9.75 -5.43
N VAL A 200 0.21 9.33 -5.81
CA VAL A 200 -0.28 9.31 -7.19
C VAL A 200 -1.67 9.96 -7.21
N GLY A 201 -1.84 10.93 -8.08
CA GLY A 201 -3.10 11.60 -8.31
C GLY A 201 -3.62 11.38 -9.72
N VAL A 202 -4.94 11.34 -9.86
CA VAL A 202 -5.60 11.30 -11.14
C VAL A 202 -6.68 12.37 -11.14
N VAL A 203 -6.68 13.22 -12.15
CA VAL A 203 -7.67 14.29 -12.31
C VAL A 203 -8.23 14.24 -13.72
N ALA A 204 -9.54 14.12 -13.85
CA ALA A 204 -10.18 14.24 -15.15
C ALA A 204 -10.12 15.69 -15.64
N THR A 205 -9.79 15.87 -16.92
CA THR A 205 -9.74 17.16 -17.59
C THR A 205 -11.13 17.57 -18.11
N GLU A 206 -11.28 18.81 -18.55
CA GLU A 206 -12.49 19.28 -19.21
C GLU A 206 -12.76 18.54 -20.53
N GLY A 207 -11.70 18.07 -21.21
CA GLY A 207 -11.81 17.27 -22.43
C GLY A 207 -12.08 15.78 -22.21
N GLY A 208 -12.30 15.34 -20.96
CA GLY A 208 -12.58 13.93 -20.64
C GLY A 208 -11.35 13.03 -20.58
N GLU A 209 -10.14 13.57 -20.69
CA GLU A 209 -8.91 12.82 -20.48
C GLU A 209 -8.58 12.69 -18.99
N TRP A 210 -7.72 11.75 -18.65
CA TRP A 210 -7.16 11.60 -17.33
C TRP A 210 -5.75 12.16 -17.23
N GLU A 211 -5.53 13.16 -16.40
CA GLU A 211 -4.20 13.68 -16.08
C GLU A 211 -3.63 12.88 -14.91
N ILE A 212 -2.51 12.19 -15.14
CA ILE A 212 -1.81 11.38 -14.17
C ILE A 212 -0.73 12.23 -13.50
N LEU A 213 -0.75 12.24 -12.17
CA LEU A 213 0.06 13.09 -11.31
C LEU A 213 0.86 12.24 -10.32
N VAL A 214 2.11 12.62 -10.04
CA VAL A 214 2.99 11.84 -9.15
C VAL A 214 3.77 12.71 -8.17
N GLY A 215 4.17 12.14 -7.03
CA GLY A 215 5.10 12.77 -6.10
C GLY A 215 4.50 13.83 -5.18
N GLY A 216 3.20 13.77 -4.89
CA GLY A 216 2.55 14.69 -3.97
C GLY A 216 2.59 14.27 -2.51
N ALA A 217 2.35 15.24 -1.63
CA ALA A 217 2.22 15.03 -0.19
C ALA A 217 1.28 16.06 0.46
N ALA A 218 0.50 15.61 1.44
CA ALA A 218 -0.33 16.45 2.31
C ALA A 218 -0.19 15.96 3.76
N GLY A 219 0.91 16.26 4.36
CA GLY A 219 1.23 15.89 5.75
C GLY A 219 2.13 16.95 6.37
N ALA A 220 3.14 16.54 7.14
CA ALA A 220 4.18 17.45 7.65
C ALA A 220 4.89 18.18 6.52
N HIS A 221 5.10 17.51 5.37
CA HIS A 221 5.46 18.15 4.12
C HIS A 221 4.23 18.29 3.24
N VAL A 222 4.06 19.44 2.63
CA VAL A 222 3.06 19.72 1.61
C VAL A 222 3.78 19.92 0.28
N ARG A 223 3.49 19.05 -0.68
CA ARG A 223 4.03 19.13 -2.02
C ARG A 223 2.92 18.87 -3.03
N LYS A 224 2.78 19.78 -4.01
CA LYS A 224 1.97 19.54 -5.18
C LYS A 224 2.66 18.50 -6.07
N THR A 225 1.87 17.62 -6.67
CA THR A 225 2.33 16.62 -7.64
C THR A 225 2.92 17.27 -8.89
N ASP A 226 3.80 16.53 -9.57
CA ASP A 226 4.18 16.80 -10.95
C ASP A 226 3.26 16.04 -11.91
N VAL A 227 3.01 16.63 -13.10
CA VAL A 227 2.27 15.96 -14.17
C VAL A 227 3.16 14.90 -14.80
N LEU A 228 2.72 13.64 -14.79
CA LEU A 228 3.40 12.56 -15.48
C LEU A 228 2.98 12.52 -16.95
N CYS A 229 1.69 12.39 -17.24
CA CYS A 229 1.13 12.38 -18.59
C CYS A 229 -0.39 12.61 -18.57
N ARG A 230 -0.99 12.64 -19.76
CA ARG A 230 -2.44 12.54 -19.97
C ARG A 230 -2.75 11.31 -20.80
N VAL A 231 -3.86 10.66 -20.48
CA VAL A 231 -4.35 9.45 -21.16
C VAL A 231 -5.86 9.55 -21.39
N LYS A 232 -6.36 8.82 -22.38
CA LYS A 232 -7.78 8.91 -22.77
C LYS A 232 -8.69 7.95 -22.04
N THR A 233 -8.17 6.80 -21.65
CA THR A 233 -8.96 5.70 -21.10
C THR A 233 -8.56 5.34 -19.69
N GLN A 234 -9.47 4.71 -18.95
CA GLN A 234 -9.17 4.16 -17.63
C GLN A 234 -8.12 3.05 -17.69
N ALA A 235 -8.13 2.25 -18.76
CA ALA A 235 -7.15 1.18 -18.95
C ALA A 235 -5.72 1.72 -19.09
N GLU A 236 -5.53 2.77 -19.88
CA GLU A 236 -4.25 3.46 -20.01
C GLU A 236 -3.81 4.09 -18.68
N ALA A 237 -4.74 4.71 -17.92
CA ALA A 237 -4.44 5.27 -16.61
C ALA A 237 -3.95 4.19 -15.63
N ILE A 238 -4.63 3.04 -15.59
CA ILE A 238 -4.22 1.89 -14.77
C ILE A 238 -2.82 1.42 -15.20
N ALA A 239 -2.57 1.20 -16.48
CA ALA A 239 -1.27 0.72 -16.97
C ALA A 239 -0.12 1.67 -16.58
N VAL A 240 -0.26 2.97 -16.88
CA VAL A 240 0.77 3.97 -16.57
C VAL A 240 1.04 4.08 -15.07
N ILE A 241 -0.02 4.07 -14.26
CA ILE A 241 0.12 4.10 -12.80
C ILE A 241 0.84 2.84 -12.31
N GLY A 242 0.52 1.67 -12.85
CA GLY A 242 1.20 0.42 -12.52
C GLY A 242 2.70 0.48 -12.79
N ARG A 243 3.09 0.94 -13.99
CA ARG A 243 4.50 1.13 -14.36
C ARG A 243 5.23 2.08 -13.41
N PHE A 244 4.60 3.21 -13.07
CA PHE A 244 5.16 4.14 -12.08
C PHE A 244 5.33 3.49 -10.70
N LEU A 245 4.34 2.73 -10.23
CA LEU A 245 4.39 2.06 -8.93
C LEU A 245 5.51 1.02 -8.87
N ILE A 246 5.71 0.23 -9.92
CA ILE A 246 6.82 -0.73 -10.02
C ILE A 246 8.17 0.01 -10.08
N TYR A 247 8.28 1.04 -10.91
CA TYR A 247 9.49 1.86 -10.99
C TYR A 247 9.86 2.49 -9.64
N TYR A 248 8.88 3.03 -8.93
CA TYR A 248 9.05 3.55 -7.56
C TYR A 248 9.46 2.44 -6.60
N ARG A 249 8.78 1.29 -6.62
CA ARG A 249 9.11 0.14 -5.78
C ARG A 249 10.58 -0.25 -5.92
N ASP A 250 11.06 -0.34 -7.14
CA ASP A 250 12.37 -0.90 -7.46
C ASP A 250 13.53 0.12 -7.25
N ASN A 251 13.27 1.41 -7.36
CA ASN A 251 14.30 2.46 -7.33
C ASN A 251 14.28 3.37 -6.09
N ALA A 252 13.20 3.38 -5.31
CA ALA A 252 13.16 4.20 -4.10
C ALA A 252 13.97 3.59 -2.96
N LYS A 253 14.57 4.45 -2.13
CA LYS A 253 15.26 4.06 -0.91
C LYS A 253 14.25 3.55 0.13
N TRP A 254 14.72 2.80 1.12
CA TRP A 254 13.88 2.37 2.23
C TRP A 254 13.26 3.57 2.96
N LEU A 255 11.94 3.55 3.15
CA LEU A 255 11.10 4.63 3.71
C LEU A 255 11.04 5.91 2.88
N GLU A 256 11.67 5.99 1.72
CA GLU A 256 11.56 7.14 0.83
C GLU A 256 10.14 7.23 0.27
N ARG A 257 9.51 8.38 0.45
CA ARG A 257 8.18 8.66 -0.09
C ARG A 257 8.29 9.15 -1.54
N THR A 258 7.19 9.03 -2.27
CA THR A 258 7.14 9.50 -3.66
C THR A 258 7.46 10.98 -3.81
N TYR A 259 7.14 11.81 -2.82
CA TYR A 259 7.43 13.23 -2.83
C TYR A 259 8.93 13.57 -2.69
N ASP A 260 9.74 12.65 -2.18
CA ASP A 260 11.20 12.74 -2.18
C ASP A 260 11.79 12.03 -3.40
N PHE A 261 11.21 10.90 -3.78
CA PHE A 261 11.64 10.07 -4.90
C PHE A 261 11.54 10.79 -6.24
N VAL A 262 10.37 11.40 -6.55
CA VAL A 262 10.16 12.06 -7.85
C VAL A 262 11.12 13.23 -8.07
N PRO A 263 11.33 14.16 -7.11
CA PRO A 263 12.36 15.19 -7.28
C PRO A 263 13.78 14.64 -7.39
N ARG A 264 14.11 13.60 -6.62
CA ARG A 264 15.43 12.97 -6.68
C ARG A 264 15.73 12.33 -8.03
N MET A 265 14.75 11.69 -8.63
CA MET A 265 14.89 11.08 -9.95
C MET A 265 14.81 12.11 -11.09
N GLY A 266 14.09 13.20 -10.88
CA GLY A 266 13.69 14.19 -11.89
C GLY A 266 12.46 13.73 -12.67
N ILE A 267 11.42 14.59 -12.72
CA ILE A 267 10.14 14.23 -13.38
C ILE A 267 10.32 13.92 -14.87
N GLU A 268 11.22 14.61 -15.56
CA GLU A 268 11.48 14.35 -16.98
C GLU A 268 12.02 12.93 -17.20
N LYS A 269 12.94 12.48 -16.34
CA LYS A 269 13.46 11.11 -16.39
C LYS A 269 12.38 10.08 -16.04
N VAL A 270 11.54 10.37 -15.03
CA VAL A 270 10.42 9.47 -14.69
C VAL A 270 9.46 9.37 -15.88
N ARG A 271 9.12 10.49 -16.52
CA ARG A 271 8.26 10.51 -17.72
C ARG A 271 8.89 9.74 -18.87
N ASP A 272 10.17 9.96 -19.11
CA ASP A 272 10.89 9.32 -20.21
C ASP A 272 10.89 7.79 -20.07
N VAL A 273 11.14 7.28 -18.87
CA VAL A 273 11.13 5.84 -18.60
C VAL A 273 9.73 5.24 -18.63
N ILE A 274 8.73 5.93 -18.05
CA ILE A 274 7.39 5.35 -17.83
C ILE A 274 6.49 5.54 -19.04
N VAL A 275 6.53 6.72 -19.66
CA VAL A 275 5.60 7.11 -20.73
C VAL A 275 6.21 6.86 -22.12
N ASN A 276 7.47 7.27 -22.32
CA ASN A 276 8.16 7.12 -23.59
C ASN A 276 8.84 5.77 -23.75
N ASP A 277 8.91 4.99 -22.65
CA ASP A 277 9.59 3.68 -22.60
C ASP A 277 11.03 3.70 -23.16
N SER A 278 11.76 4.77 -22.87
CA SER A 278 13.11 5.01 -23.43
C SER A 278 14.14 3.92 -23.10
N LEU A 279 13.87 3.13 -22.06
CA LEU A 279 14.70 2.01 -21.63
C LEU A 279 14.16 0.64 -22.09
N GLY A 280 13.03 0.57 -22.80
CA GLY A 280 12.40 -0.68 -23.20
C GLY A 280 11.94 -1.53 -22.02
N LEU A 281 11.52 -0.91 -20.92
CA LEU A 281 11.13 -1.60 -19.68
C LEU A 281 9.60 -1.72 -19.50
N GLY A 282 8.80 -1.20 -20.42
CA GLY A 282 7.34 -1.16 -20.32
C GLY A 282 6.74 -2.55 -20.12
N GLU A 283 7.10 -3.53 -20.96
CA GLU A 283 6.64 -4.91 -20.84
C GLU A 283 7.08 -5.57 -19.52
N HIS A 284 8.30 -5.29 -19.08
CA HIS A 284 8.80 -5.76 -17.78
C HIS A 284 7.96 -5.20 -16.63
N PHE A 285 7.65 -3.90 -16.63
CA PHE A 285 6.81 -3.31 -15.60
C PHE A 285 5.40 -3.90 -15.60
N ASP A 286 4.80 -4.07 -16.76
CA ASP A 286 3.47 -4.66 -16.91
C ASP A 286 3.45 -6.10 -16.38
N THR A 287 4.45 -6.90 -16.72
CA THR A 287 4.62 -8.27 -16.20
C THR A 287 4.75 -8.30 -14.68
N GLU A 288 5.55 -7.41 -14.09
CA GLU A 288 5.73 -7.31 -12.64
C GLU A 288 4.43 -6.85 -11.93
N VAL A 289 3.63 -5.99 -12.56
CA VAL A 289 2.29 -5.63 -12.06
C VAL A 289 1.40 -6.86 -12.00
N GLU A 290 1.28 -7.63 -13.08
CA GLU A 290 0.42 -8.81 -13.12
C GLU A 290 0.88 -9.87 -12.11
N LYS A 291 2.17 -10.13 -12.06
CA LYS A 291 2.76 -11.07 -11.09
C LYS A 291 2.47 -10.66 -9.63
N THR A 292 2.62 -9.38 -9.33
CA THR A 292 2.38 -8.87 -7.97
C THR A 292 0.89 -8.90 -7.62
N ALA A 293 0.02 -8.57 -8.57
CA ALA A 293 -1.42 -8.65 -8.39
C ALA A 293 -1.91 -10.11 -8.19
N ALA A 294 -1.37 -11.03 -8.96
CA ALA A 294 -1.71 -12.47 -8.83
C ALA A 294 -1.24 -13.08 -7.50
N ALA A 295 -0.20 -12.52 -6.89
CA ALA A 295 0.31 -12.97 -5.59
C ALA A 295 -0.48 -12.41 -4.39
N TYR A 296 -1.49 -11.57 -4.63
CA TYR A 296 -2.29 -11.02 -3.54
C TYR A 296 -3.13 -12.09 -2.86
N VAL A 297 -3.02 -12.15 -1.55
CA VAL A 297 -3.88 -12.96 -0.67
C VAL A 297 -4.38 -12.04 0.44
N ASP A 298 -5.66 -12.13 0.79
CA ASP A 298 -6.17 -11.41 1.95
C ASP A 298 -5.45 -11.91 3.21
N PRO A 299 -4.79 -11.04 3.95
CA PRO A 299 -4.02 -11.44 5.12
C PRO A 299 -4.87 -12.12 6.21
N TRP A 300 -6.19 -11.92 6.21
CA TRP A 300 -7.10 -12.57 7.15
C TRP A 300 -7.46 -14.01 6.80
N LEU A 301 -7.07 -14.52 5.65
CA LEU A 301 -7.09 -15.96 5.37
C LEU A 301 -6.10 -16.73 6.28
N GLU A 302 -5.12 -16.05 6.84
CA GLU A 302 -4.17 -16.62 7.81
C GLU A 302 -4.74 -16.75 9.24
N ARG A 303 -5.91 -16.19 9.55
CA ARG A 303 -6.48 -16.17 10.90
C ARG A 303 -6.66 -17.57 11.51
N ASP A 304 -7.04 -18.54 10.68
CA ASP A 304 -7.26 -19.93 11.10
C ASP A 304 -5.95 -20.75 11.11
N LYS A 305 -4.93 -20.25 10.40
CA LYS A 305 -3.58 -20.82 10.32
C LYS A 305 -2.55 -19.71 10.52
N PRO A 306 -2.39 -19.21 11.74
CA PRO A 306 -1.48 -18.10 11.99
C PRO A 306 -0.06 -18.46 11.55
N VAL A 307 0.62 -17.52 10.91
CA VAL A 307 1.98 -17.69 10.39
C VAL A 307 2.94 -18.10 11.50
N TYR A 308 2.63 -17.76 12.76
CA TYR A 308 3.40 -18.19 13.92
C TYR A 308 2.52 -18.42 15.15
N PRO A 309 2.92 -19.36 16.02
CA PRO A 309 2.23 -19.59 17.27
C PRO A 309 2.13 -18.30 18.09
N GLY A 310 0.93 -17.99 18.59
CA GLY A 310 0.70 -16.80 19.40
C GLY A 310 0.61 -15.48 18.64
N GLN A 311 0.52 -15.47 17.32
CA GLN A 311 0.36 -14.24 16.50
C GLN A 311 -0.79 -13.36 17.01
N PHE A 312 -1.90 -13.97 17.40
CA PHE A 312 -3.09 -13.30 17.93
C PHE A 312 -3.25 -13.42 19.44
N ALA A 313 -2.28 -14.04 20.14
CA ALA A 313 -2.31 -14.09 21.60
C ALA A 313 -2.06 -12.70 22.20
N ALA A 314 -2.68 -12.43 23.35
CA ALA A 314 -2.45 -11.20 24.08
C ALA A 314 -0.95 -11.02 24.37
N ALA A 315 -0.45 -9.80 24.21
CA ALA A 315 0.92 -9.48 24.56
C ALA A 315 1.10 -9.74 26.09
N ARG A 316 1.84 -10.78 26.45
CA ARG A 316 2.32 -10.92 27.83
C ARG A 316 3.33 -9.80 28.06
N SER A 317 3.24 -9.12 29.18
CA SER A 317 4.30 -8.21 29.62
C SER A 317 5.59 -9.02 29.73
N ILE A 318 6.46 -8.91 28.76
CA ILE A 318 7.82 -9.42 28.85
C ILE A 318 8.54 -8.39 29.71
N ALA A 319 8.85 -8.78 30.96
CA ALA A 319 9.79 -8.01 31.74
C ALA A 319 11.10 -7.97 30.93
N LEU A 320 11.45 -6.81 30.43
CA LEU A 320 12.74 -6.62 29.78
C LEU A 320 13.81 -6.95 30.84
N PRO A 321 14.82 -7.76 30.50
CA PRO A 321 15.92 -7.99 31.42
C PRO A 321 16.53 -6.63 31.77
N VAL A 322 16.62 -6.32 33.05
CA VAL A 322 17.34 -5.14 33.54
C VAL A 322 18.79 -5.37 33.13
N LEU A 323 19.26 -4.63 32.17
CA LEU A 323 20.68 -4.58 31.86
C LEU A 323 21.37 -4.01 33.12
N SER A 324 22.05 -4.87 33.88
CA SER A 324 22.93 -4.43 34.94
C SER A 324 24.01 -3.55 34.33
N SER A 325 24.03 -2.30 34.81
CA SER A 325 25.04 -1.30 34.49
C SER A 325 26.46 -1.80 34.73
#